data_5721422edd7122659a494a3958d6610e
#
_entry.id   5721422edd7122659a494a3958d6610e
#
_cell.length_a   1.000
_cell.length_b   1.000
_cell.length_c   1.000
_cell.angle_alpha   90.00
_cell.angle_beta   90.00
_cell.angle_gamma   90.00
#
_symmetry.space_group_name_H-M   'P 1'
#
loop_
_entity.id
_entity.type
_entity.pdbx_description
1 polymer ?
#
loop_
_entity_poly.entity_id
_entity_poly.type
_entity_poly.pdbx_seq_one_letter_code
_entity_poly.pdbx_strand_id
1 'polypeptide(L)' 'MTPEQARPGTRVRVMEHHRVEERRGLVGTVVARYGGENYVAVDVRLADGEFRLFWPRDLEEISPPKARWRFGLGGKAAG' A
#
# COMPACT_ATOMS: atom_id res chain seq x y z
N MET A 1 1.10 -0.46 8.91
CA MET A 1 2.11 0.47 8.36
C MET A 1 2.01 1.81 9.05
N THR A 2 3.08 2.56 9.04
CA THR A 2 3.06 3.92 9.56
C THR A 2 2.57 4.86 8.47
N PRO A 3 2.08 6.04 8.85
CA PRO A 3 1.66 7.02 7.83
C PRO A 3 2.76 7.38 6.85
N GLU A 4 4.02 7.38 7.32
CA GLU A 4 5.13 7.71 6.44
C GLU A 4 5.38 6.67 5.37
N GLN A 5 4.96 5.45 5.60
CA GLN A 5 5.11 4.38 4.62
C GLN A 5 4.02 4.40 3.58
N ALA A 6 2.97 5.20 3.80
CA ALA A 6 1.80 5.23 2.91
C ALA A 6 2.06 6.15 1.74
N ARG A 7 3.03 5.79 0.89
CA ARG A 7 3.39 6.57 -0.29
C ARG A 7 2.87 5.91 -1.54
N PRO A 8 2.48 6.71 -2.55
CA PRO A 8 2.00 6.12 -3.80
C PRO A 8 3.00 5.13 -4.37
N GLY A 9 2.51 4.00 -4.82
CA GLY A 9 3.34 2.93 -5.35
C GLY A 9 3.71 1.85 -4.35
N THR A 10 3.49 2.09 -3.06
CA THR A 10 3.80 1.08 -2.04
C THR A 10 2.79 -0.06 -2.14
N ARG A 11 3.29 -1.30 -2.16
CA ARG A 11 2.43 -2.47 -2.15
C ARG A 11 2.06 -2.81 -0.72
N VAL A 12 0.80 -3.09 -0.49
CA VAL A 12 0.28 -3.34 0.86
C VAL A 12 -0.65 -4.52 0.87
N ARG A 13 -0.85 -5.07 2.07
CA ARG A 13 -1.82 -6.12 2.31
C ARG A 13 -2.69 -5.70 3.48
N VAL A 14 -4.00 -5.96 3.36
CA VAL A 14 -4.94 -5.66 4.43
C VAL A 14 -4.74 -6.68 5.54
N MET A 15 -4.57 -6.17 6.76
CA MET A 15 -4.28 -7.01 7.91
C MET A 15 -5.47 -7.87 8.29
N GLU A 16 -5.18 -8.98 8.96
CA GLU A 16 -6.22 -9.93 9.35
C GLU A 16 -7.18 -9.39 10.40
N HIS A 17 -6.78 -8.31 11.07
CA HIS A 17 -7.66 -7.72 12.09
C HIS A 17 -8.64 -6.69 11.51
N HIS A 18 -8.62 -6.48 10.20
CA HIS A 18 -9.54 -5.51 9.58
C HIS A 18 -10.98 -5.93 9.87
N ARG A 19 -11.82 -4.94 10.21
CA ARG A 19 -13.19 -5.25 10.64
C ARG A 19 -14.06 -5.82 9.52
N VAL A 20 -13.73 -5.51 8.28
CA VAL A 20 -14.49 -6.04 7.14
C VAL A 20 -13.81 -7.31 6.68
N GLU A 21 -14.45 -8.42 6.98
CA GLU A 21 -13.83 -9.72 6.76
C GLU A 21 -13.43 -9.96 5.29
N GLU A 22 -14.27 -9.53 4.38
CA GLU A 22 -14.00 -9.73 2.96
C GLU A 22 -12.75 -9.00 2.47
N ARG A 23 -12.28 -8.04 3.24
CA ARG A 23 -11.09 -7.27 2.84
C ARG A 23 -9.80 -7.81 3.42
N ARG A 24 -9.90 -8.72 4.38
CA ARG A 24 -8.72 -9.26 5.04
C ARG A 24 -7.85 -10.01 4.05
N GLY A 25 -6.56 -9.73 4.09
CA GLY A 25 -5.61 -10.41 3.23
C GLY A 25 -5.55 -9.92 1.80
N LEU A 26 -6.39 -8.98 1.41
CA LEU A 26 -6.33 -8.44 0.06
C LEU A 26 -5.05 -7.65 -0.14
N VAL A 27 -4.53 -7.69 -1.36
CA VAL A 27 -3.30 -7.01 -1.71
C VAL A 27 -3.61 -5.89 -2.68
N GLY A 28 -2.93 -4.78 -2.53
CA GLY A 28 -3.14 -3.66 -3.43
C GLY A 28 -1.95 -2.71 -3.43
N THR A 29 -2.14 -1.59 -4.09
CA THR A 29 -1.09 -0.58 -4.24
C THR A 29 -1.64 0.76 -3.77
N VAL A 30 -0.86 1.47 -2.94
CA VAL A 30 -1.24 2.79 -2.48
C VAL A 30 -1.24 3.74 -3.67
N VAL A 31 -2.32 4.49 -3.85
CA VAL A 31 -2.39 5.47 -4.93
C VAL A 31 -2.43 6.90 -4.39
N ALA A 32 -2.88 7.10 -3.16
CA ALA A 32 -2.92 8.45 -2.58
C ALA A 32 -3.01 8.36 -1.06
N ARG A 33 -2.67 9.45 -0.42
CA ARG A 33 -2.78 9.57 1.02
C ARG A 33 -3.49 10.89 1.33
N TYR A 34 -4.48 10.83 2.20
CA TYR A 34 -5.27 12.00 2.56
C TYR A 34 -5.19 12.25 4.06
N GLY A 35 -5.27 13.51 4.45
CA GLY A 35 -5.34 13.90 5.86
C GLY A 35 -4.09 14.58 6.34
N GLY A 36 -4.06 14.89 7.62
CA GLY A 36 -2.95 15.60 8.24
C GLY A 36 -2.18 14.73 9.20
N GLU A 37 -1.52 15.37 10.17
CA GLU A 37 -0.68 14.66 11.11
C GLU A 37 -1.38 13.61 11.92
N ASN A 38 -2.58 13.90 12.35
CA ASN A 38 -3.30 13.04 13.29
C ASN A 38 -4.37 12.20 12.64
N TYR A 39 -4.54 12.32 11.35
CA TYR A 39 -5.62 11.65 10.67
C TYR A 39 -5.20 11.38 9.23
N VAL A 40 -4.90 10.15 8.94
CA VAL A 40 -4.43 9.75 7.61
C VAL A 40 -5.29 8.62 7.09
N ALA A 41 -5.82 8.80 5.88
CA ALA A 41 -6.53 7.74 5.17
C ALA A 41 -5.72 7.41 3.93
N VAL A 42 -5.63 6.13 3.62
CA VAL A 42 -4.81 5.64 2.51
C VAL A 42 -5.73 5.07 1.45
N ASP A 43 -5.62 5.61 0.23
CA ASP A 43 -6.41 5.12 -0.88
C ASP A 43 -5.62 4.01 -1.57
N VAL A 44 -6.18 2.82 -1.60
CA VAL A 44 -5.52 1.64 -2.12
C VAL A 44 -6.30 1.09 -3.29
N ARG A 45 -5.60 0.84 -4.39
CA ARG A 45 -6.20 0.17 -5.53
C ARG A 45 -5.95 -1.32 -5.37
N LEU A 46 -7.02 -2.07 -5.22
CA LEU A 46 -6.96 -3.50 -5.00
C LEU A 46 -6.79 -4.25 -6.32
N ALA A 47 -6.48 -5.53 -6.22
CA ALA A 47 -6.20 -6.35 -7.39
C ALA A 47 -7.37 -6.43 -8.36
N ASP A 48 -8.60 -6.27 -7.87
CA ASP A 48 -9.78 -6.30 -8.72
C ASP A 48 -10.05 -4.97 -9.41
N GLY A 49 -9.18 -3.98 -9.20
CA GLY A 49 -9.33 -2.66 -9.80
C GLY A 49 -10.13 -1.69 -8.97
N GLU A 50 -10.69 -2.13 -7.87
CA GLU A 50 -11.48 -1.27 -6.99
C GLU A 50 -10.59 -0.42 -6.10
N PHE A 51 -11.05 0.78 -5.79
CA PHE A 51 -10.34 1.68 -4.89
C PHE A 51 -11.06 1.69 -3.55
N ARG A 52 -10.30 1.58 -2.45
CA ARG A 52 -10.87 1.58 -1.11
C ARG A 52 -9.97 2.36 -0.18
N LEU A 53 -10.57 3.05 0.77
CA LEU A 53 -9.81 3.79 1.79
C LEU A 53 -9.57 2.89 2.99
N PHE A 54 -8.37 2.98 3.52
CA PHE A 54 -7.98 2.21 4.71
C PHE A 54 -7.24 3.10 5.67
N TRP A 55 -7.24 2.72 6.95
CA TRP A 55 -6.36 3.33 7.93
C TRP A 55 -4.99 2.69 7.81
N PRO A 56 -3.91 3.45 8.01
CA PRO A 56 -2.57 2.83 7.93
C PRO A 56 -2.41 1.63 8.84
N ARG A 57 -3.03 1.67 10.02
CA ARG A 57 -2.89 0.57 10.97
C ARG A 57 -3.51 -0.74 10.48
N ASP A 58 -4.37 -0.66 9.48
CA ASP A 58 -5.01 -1.84 8.92
C ASP A 58 -4.24 -2.41 7.74
N LEU A 59 -3.10 -1.81 7.41
CA LEU A 59 -2.31 -2.22 6.26
C LEU A 59 -0.91 -2.62 6.66
N GLU A 60 -0.36 -3.55 5.92
CA GLU A 60 1.01 -4.01 6.10
C GLU A 60 1.76 -3.74 4.80
N GLU A 61 2.91 -3.10 4.89
CA GLU A 61 3.72 -2.84 3.70
C GLU A 61 4.35 -4.14 3.23
N ILE A 62 4.17 -4.46 1.95
CA ILE A 62 4.76 -5.66 1.38
C ILE A 62 6.04 -5.31 0.65
N SER A 63 6.04 -4.22 -0.10
CA SER A 63 7.23 -3.83 -0.82
C SER A 63 7.22 -2.34 -1.05
N PRO A 64 8.41 -1.73 -1.19
CA PRO A 64 8.51 -0.29 -1.42
C PRO A 64 8.00 0.09 -2.80
N PRO A 65 7.89 1.41 -3.06
CA PRO A 65 7.42 1.88 -4.35
C PRO A 65 8.24 1.31 -5.49
N LYS A 66 7.56 0.99 -6.55
CA LYS A 66 8.17 0.25 -7.65
C LYS A 66 9.33 0.97 -8.31
N ALA A 67 9.32 2.28 -8.29
CA ALA A 67 10.38 3.04 -8.90
C ALA A 67 11.76 2.68 -8.34
N ARG A 68 11.81 2.24 -7.10
CA ARG A 68 13.07 1.90 -6.47
C ARG A 68 13.71 0.65 -7.02
N TRP A 69 12.91 -0.18 -7.62
CA TRP A 69 13.41 -1.44 -8.11
C TRP A 69 14.27 -1.33 -9.33
N ARG A 70 14.04 -0.30 -10.10
CA ARG A 70 14.74 -0.17 -11.35
C ARG A 70 16.21 0.05 -11.19
N PHE A 71 16.62 0.49 -10.04
CA PHE A 71 18.01 0.69 -9.83
C PHE A 71 18.76 -0.58 -9.60
N GLY A 72 18.11 -1.56 -9.03
CA GLY A 72 18.74 -2.80 -8.75
C GLY A 72 18.86 -3.67 -9.95
N LEU A 73 18.12 -3.36 -10.91
CA LEU A 73 18.06 -4.24 -12.00
C LEU A 73 18.73 -3.84 -13.18
N GLY A 74 18.76 -2.82 -13.08
CA GLY A 74 19.20 -2.40 -14.28
C GLY A 74 19.88 -3.36 -15.03
N GLY A 75 19.28 -3.71 -13.95
CA GLY A 75 19.63 -4.06 -14.37
C GLY A 75 19.80 -4.60 -14.29
N LYS A 76 19.71 -4.99 -13.89
CA LYS A 76 19.79 -5.52 -14.14
C LYS A 76 19.60 -5.91 -14.41
N ALA A 77 19.54 -6.09 -14.18
CA ALA A 77 19.37 -6.33 -14.65
C ALA A 77 19.17 -6.54 -14.78
N ALA A 78 19.14 -6.75 -14.47
CA ALA A 78 19.09 -6.78 -14.88
C ALA A 78 18.96 -6.76 -15.09
N GLY A 79 18.99 -6.87 -14.80
CA GLY A 79 19.05 -6.76 -15.27
C GLY A 79 18.96 -6.71 -15.44
#